data_131a4348333d17e6dd93b8b355d91661
#
_entry.id   131a4348333d17e6dd93b8b355d91661
#
_cell.length_a   1.000
_cell.length_b   1.000
_cell.length_c   1.000
_cell.angle_alpha   90.00
_cell.angle_beta   90.00
_cell.angle_gamma   90.00
#
_symmetry.space_group_name_H-M   'P 1'
#
loop_
_entity.id
_entity.type
_entity.pdbx_description
1 polymer ?
#
loop_
_entity_poly.entity_id
_entity_poly.type
_entity_poly.pdbx_seq_one_letter_code
_entity_poly.pdbx_strand_id
1 'polypeptide(L)' 'MKKKKAILIKDFHSADGALHAGETVIVEHERDGYTRVQTDMGKLFVVPSHILKETT' A
#
# COMPACT_ATOMS: atom_id res chain seq x y z
N MET A 1 -3.90 5.11 17.95
CA MET A 1 -4.87 4.58 17.00
C MET A 1 -4.24 3.47 16.17
N LYS A 2 -5.03 2.47 15.87
CA LYS A 2 -4.54 1.36 15.06
C LYS A 2 -4.59 1.73 13.59
N LYS A 3 -3.51 1.41 12.89
CA LYS A 3 -3.48 1.59 11.45
C LYS A 3 -3.94 0.30 10.78
N LYS A 4 -4.56 0.46 9.62
CA LYS A 4 -5.01 -0.68 8.85
C LYS A 4 -3.84 -1.28 8.08
N LYS A 5 -3.91 -2.58 7.85
CA LYS A 5 -2.94 -3.27 7.00
C LYS A 5 -3.64 -3.74 5.74
N ALA A 6 -2.88 -3.83 4.68
CA ALA A 6 -3.38 -4.32 3.40
C ALA A 6 -2.31 -5.14 2.72
N ILE A 7 -2.75 -5.99 1.80
CA ILE A 7 -1.85 -6.80 0.98
C ILE A 7 -2.03 -6.36 -0.47
N LEU A 8 -0.92 -6.22 -1.18
CA LEU A 8 -0.98 -5.94 -2.60
C LEU A 8 -1.43 -7.18 -3.36
N ILE A 9 -2.39 -7.00 -4.26
CA ILE A 9 -2.85 -8.09 -5.11
C ILE A 9 -2.23 -8.04 -6.49
N LYS A 10 -1.47 -6.99 -6.79
CA LYS A 10 -0.72 -6.83 -8.04
C LYS A 10 0.58 -6.11 -7.77
N ASP A 11 1.56 -6.32 -8.64
CA ASP A 11 2.82 -5.58 -8.56
C ASP A 11 2.58 -4.11 -8.87
N PHE A 12 3.37 -3.25 -8.26
CA PHE A 12 3.30 -1.82 -8.49
C PHE A 12 4.70 -1.25 -8.62
N HIS A 13 4.91 -0.41 -9.62
CA HIS A 13 6.19 0.24 -9.88
C HIS A 13 6.00 1.74 -9.92
N SER A 14 6.94 2.45 -9.33
CA SER A 14 6.96 3.92 -9.36
C SER A 14 8.40 4.40 -9.38
N ALA A 15 8.57 5.71 -9.49
CA ALA A 15 9.91 6.31 -9.45
C ALA A 15 10.60 6.05 -8.11
N ASP A 16 9.84 5.83 -7.05
CA ASP A 16 10.40 5.61 -5.72
C ASP A 16 10.76 4.16 -5.45
N GLY A 17 10.39 3.26 -6.35
CA GLY A 17 10.68 1.85 -6.18
C GLY A 17 9.54 0.97 -6.64
N ALA A 18 9.55 -0.27 -6.19
CA ALA A 18 8.56 -1.26 -6.59
C ALA A 18 8.00 -1.99 -5.38
N LEU A 19 6.73 -2.37 -5.49
CA LEU A 19 6.07 -3.24 -4.54
C LEU A 19 5.58 -4.47 -5.29
N HIS A 20 5.60 -5.61 -4.62
CA HIS A 20 5.23 -6.86 -5.26
C HIS A 20 3.92 -7.40 -4.69
N ALA A 21 3.17 -8.10 -5.53
CA ALA A 21 1.96 -8.77 -5.09
C ALA A 21 2.28 -9.68 -3.89
N GLY A 22 1.41 -9.66 -2.89
CA GLY A 22 1.61 -10.42 -1.67
C GLY A 22 2.30 -9.67 -0.55
N GLU A 23 2.87 -8.50 -0.83
CA GLU A 23 3.50 -7.71 0.21
C GLU A 23 2.43 -7.07 1.10
N THR A 24 2.71 -7.05 2.41
CA THR A 24 1.85 -6.40 3.38
C THR A 24 2.36 -4.98 3.62
N VAL A 25 1.43 -4.03 3.60
CA VAL A 25 1.76 -2.63 3.84
C VAL A 25 0.80 -2.05 4.86
N ILE A 26 1.21 -0.95 5.48
CA ILE A 26 0.37 -0.23 6.43
C ILE A 26 -0.34 0.89 5.69
N VAL A 27 -1.66 0.95 5.82
CA VAL A 27 -2.47 1.98 5.18
C VAL A 27 -2.41 3.25 6.02
N GLU A 28 -1.91 4.34 5.42
CA GLU A 28 -1.80 5.62 6.09
C GLU A 28 -3.00 6.51 5.80
N HIS A 29 -3.38 6.60 4.52
CA HIS A 29 -4.43 7.51 4.11
C HIS A 29 -4.96 7.10 2.75
N GLU A 30 -6.27 7.27 2.54
CA GLU A 30 -6.90 6.96 1.26
C GLU A 30 -7.61 8.20 0.73
N ARG A 31 -7.41 8.50 -0.55
CA ARG A 31 -8.02 9.67 -1.17
C ARG A 31 -8.10 9.49 -2.68
N ASP A 32 -9.26 9.80 -3.26
CA ASP A 32 -9.47 9.86 -4.70
C ASP A 32 -9.07 8.58 -5.44
N GLY A 33 -9.31 7.43 -4.83
CA GLY A 33 -8.98 6.16 -5.44
C GLY A 33 -7.53 5.74 -5.29
N TYR A 34 -6.74 6.51 -4.53
CA TYR A 34 -5.35 6.19 -4.23
C TYR A 34 -5.17 6.04 -2.72
N THR A 35 -4.24 5.20 -2.34
CA THR A 35 -3.95 4.95 -0.93
C THR A 35 -2.47 5.18 -0.67
N ARG A 36 -2.17 6.00 0.34
CA ARG A 36 -0.80 6.14 0.81
C ARG A 36 -0.53 4.99 1.75
N VAL A 37 0.53 4.26 1.48
CA VAL A 37 0.91 3.10 2.27
C VAL A 37 2.36 3.24 2.71
N GLN A 38 2.68 2.57 3.81
CA GLN A 38 4.04 2.53 4.33
C GLN A 38 4.49 1.08 4.38
N THR A 39 5.69 0.83 3.86
CA THR A 39 6.28 -0.51 3.94
C THR A 39 6.87 -0.71 5.32
N ASP A 40 7.23 -1.96 5.64
CA ASP A 40 7.86 -2.28 6.92
C ASP A 40 9.26 -1.66 7.03
N MET A 41 9.85 -1.22 5.93
CA MET A 41 11.10 -0.48 5.95
C MET A 41 10.88 1.03 6.16
N GLY A 42 9.64 1.45 6.32
CA GLY A 42 9.33 2.86 6.54
C GLY A 42 9.18 3.70 5.30
N LYS A 43 9.22 3.09 4.12
CA LYS A 43 9.13 3.81 2.88
C LYS A 43 7.67 4.05 2.50
N LEU A 44 7.35 5.25 2.02
CA LEU A 44 5.99 5.62 1.67
C LEU A 44 5.77 5.49 0.17
N PHE A 45 4.59 4.97 -0.19
CA PHE A 45 4.16 4.86 -1.58
C PHE A 45 2.71 5.32 -1.68
N VAL A 46 2.34 5.81 -2.86
CA VAL A 46 0.94 6.10 -3.18
C VAL A 46 0.55 5.14 -4.30
N VAL A 47 -0.39 4.26 -4.03
CA VAL A 47 -0.79 3.20 -4.96
C VAL A 47 -2.28 3.28 -5.25
N PRO A 48 -2.73 2.80 -6.42
CA PRO A 48 -4.17 2.71 -6.68
C PRO A 48 -4.82 1.80 -5.64
N SER A 49 -5.95 2.24 -5.11
CA SER A 49 -6.61 1.50 -4.03
C SER A 49 -7.10 0.13 -4.49
N HIS A 50 -7.40 -0.03 -5.78
CA HIS A 50 -7.96 -1.29 -6.28
C HIS A 50 -6.95 -2.43 -6.27
N ILE A 51 -5.67 -2.15 -6.11
CA ILE A 51 -4.66 -3.22 -6.03
C ILE A 51 -4.33 -3.60 -4.59
N LEU A 52 -5.08 -3.06 -3.64
CA LEU A 52 -4.91 -3.36 -2.24
C LEU A 52 -6.12 -4.14 -1.72
N LYS A 53 -5.84 -5.11 -0.85
CA LYS A 53 -6.88 -5.84 -0.15
C LYS A 53 -6.63 -5.68 1.33
N GLU A 54 -7.59 -5.11 2.04
CA GLU A 54 -7.47 -4.94 3.48
C GLU A 54 -7.52 -6.29 4.19
N THR A 55 -6.67 -6.43 5.19
CA THR A 55 -6.54 -7.70 5.93
C THR A 55 -7.05 -7.61 7.36
N THR A 56 -7.50 -6.46 7.80
CA THR A 56 -8.09 -6.32 9.14
C THR A 56 -9.57 -6.15 9.09
#